data_dfca318d38289502a6710e99238ee8f8
#
_entry.id   dfca318d38289502a6710e99238ee8f8
#
_cell.length_a   1.000
_cell.length_b   1.000
_cell.length_c   1.000
_cell.angle_alpha   90.00
_cell.angle_beta   90.00
_cell.angle_gamma   90.00
#
_symmetry.space_group_name_H-M   'P 1'
#
loop_
_entity.id
_entity.type
_entity.pdbx_description
1 polymer ?
#
loop_
_entity_poly.entity_id
_entity_poly.type
_entity_poly.pdbx_seq_one_letter_code
_entity_poly.pdbx_strand_id
1 'polypeptide(L)'
;MPFVEQHVDWHRHLGIKVEEVRTGYARLRLPFREEFAGNKSRGALHGGVISTLADICGNVALWTHFGPNDMVSTVDMRVDFLRPAPFADLIAEADVRLQGYRIGNIFVRIASETAPGVAVAEGRIVCYVKRAE
;
A
#
# COMPACT_ATOMS: atom_id res chain seq x y z
N MET A 1 9.47 -10.31 1.36
CA MET A 1 10.27 -9.81 0.21
C MET A 1 11.29 -8.79 0.68
N PRO A 2 12.54 -9.20 0.77
CA PRO A 2 13.57 -8.28 1.27
C PRO A 2 13.72 -7.02 0.44
N PHE A 3 13.50 -7.10 -0.88
CA PHE A 3 13.61 -5.91 -1.74
C PHE A 3 12.63 -4.83 -1.31
N VAL A 4 11.36 -5.18 -1.14
CA VAL A 4 10.33 -4.22 -0.75
C VAL A 4 10.63 -3.64 0.64
N GLU A 5 11.06 -4.48 1.57
CA GLU A 5 11.23 -4.07 2.96
C GLU A 5 12.52 -3.30 3.21
N GLN A 6 13.59 -3.59 2.47
CA GLN A 6 14.93 -3.15 2.81
C GLN A 6 15.61 -2.26 1.77
N HIS A 7 15.27 -2.38 0.47
CA HIS A 7 16.00 -1.71 -0.60
C HIS A 7 15.40 -0.38 -1.04
N VAL A 8 14.16 -0.09 -0.66
CA VAL A 8 13.55 1.22 -0.88
C VAL A 8 13.62 1.97 0.43
N ASP A 9 14.37 3.06 0.47
CA ASP A 9 14.63 3.80 1.71
C ASP A 9 13.35 4.19 2.44
N TRP A 10 12.35 4.67 1.70
CA TRP A 10 11.09 5.09 2.31
C TRP A 10 10.36 3.91 2.96
N HIS A 11 10.34 2.75 2.28
CA HIS A 11 9.72 1.55 2.84
C HIS A 11 10.44 1.08 4.11
N ARG A 12 11.76 1.12 4.09
CA ARG A 12 12.57 0.76 5.27
C ARG A 12 12.32 1.72 6.42
N HIS A 13 12.26 3.02 6.12
CA HIS A 13 11.98 4.05 7.13
C HIS A 13 10.63 3.83 7.80
N LEU A 14 9.61 3.46 7.03
CA LEU A 14 8.27 3.21 7.55
C LEU A 14 8.16 1.89 8.31
N GLY A 15 9.08 0.96 8.08
CA GLY A 15 9.02 -0.36 8.71
C GLY A 15 8.01 -1.31 8.06
N ILE A 16 7.72 -1.10 6.78
CA ILE A 16 6.77 -1.94 6.03
C ILE A 16 7.22 -3.41 6.08
N LYS A 17 6.23 -4.31 6.30
CA LYS A 17 6.43 -5.75 6.25
C LYS A 17 5.55 -6.37 5.18
N VAL A 18 6.12 -7.25 4.37
CA VAL A 18 5.36 -7.98 3.36
C VAL A 18 4.85 -9.26 4.01
N GLU A 19 3.52 -9.43 4.04
CA GLU A 19 2.89 -10.60 4.62
C GLU A 19 2.58 -11.66 3.58
N GLU A 20 2.13 -11.25 2.41
CA GLU A 20 1.82 -12.17 1.32
C GLU A 20 1.98 -11.47 -0.01
N VAL A 21 2.54 -12.17 -1.00
CA VAL A 21 2.66 -11.69 -2.37
C VAL A 21 2.39 -12.85 -3.30
N ARG A 22 1.52 -12.62 -4.28
CA ARG A 22 1.31 -13.54 -5.41
C ARG A 22 0.97 -12.69 -6.62
N THR A 23 0.99 -13.29 -7.79
CA THR A 23 0.74 -12.52 -9.02
C THR A 23 -0.57 -11.75 -8.94
N GLY A 24 -0.48 -10.44 -9.03
CA GLY A 24 -1.63 -9.54 -9.00
C GLY A 24 -2.16 -9.21 -7.60
N TYR A 25 -1.46 -9.62 -6.55
CA TYR A 25 -1.92 -9.41 -5.18
C TYR A 25 -0.75 -9.16 -4.24
N ALA A 26 -0.96 -8.26 -3.28
CA ALA A 26 -0.02 -8.03 -2.19
C ALA A 26 -0.77 -7.72 -0.90
N ARG A 27 -0.25 -8.24 0.21
CA ARG A 27 -0.69 -7.83 1.55
C ARG A 27 0.52 -7.36 2.33
N LEU A 28 0.44 -6.11 2.80
CA LEU A 28 1.50 -5.48 3.57
C LEU A 28 0.99 -5.09 4.95
N ARG A 29 1.89 -5.11 5.92
CA ARG A 29 1.64 -4.61 7.26
C ARG A 29 2.49 -3.37 7.51
N LEU A 30 1.87 -2.34 8.07
CA LEU A 30 2.58 -1.19 8.61
C LEU A 30 2.48 -1.25 10.13
N PRO A 31 3.57 -1.63 10.83
CA PRO A 31 3.57 -1.63 12.29
C PRO A 31 3.34 -0.22 12.83
N PHE A 32 2.55 -0.11 13.88
CA PHE A 32 2.23 1.17 14.50
C PHE A 32 3.47 1.83 15.12
N ARG A 33 3.55 3.14 14.94
CA ARG A 33 4.49 4.02 15.66
C ARG A 33 3.78 5.30 16.04
N GLU A 34 4.14 5.88 17.17
CA GLU A 34 3.50 7.11 17.65
C GLU A 34 3.60 8.26 16.66
N GLU A 35 4.68 8.33 15.88
CA GLU A 35 4.88 9.38 14.88
C GLU A 35 3.87 9.29 13.72
N PHE A 36 3.12 8.19 13.60
CA PHE A 36 2.06 8.04 12.60
C PHE A 36 0.73 8.66 13.05
N ALA A 37 0.67 9.20 14.26
CA ALA A 37 -0.54 9.82 14.78
C ALA A 37 -0.90 11.08 13.98
N GLY A 38 -2.16 11.17 13.59
CA GLY A 38 -2.72 12.38 12.99
C GLY A 38 -3.40 13.22 14.06
N ASN A 39 -4.35 12.62 14.77
CA ASN A 39 -5.07 13.27 15.84
C ASN A 39 -4.91 12.47 17.12
N LYS A 40 -3.99 12.91 17.97
CA LYS A 40 -3.67 12.19 19.21
C LYS A 40 -4.84 12.17 20.19
N SER A 41 -5.63 13.23 20.22
CA SER A 41 -6.76 13.30 21.15
C SER A 41 -7.87 12.30 20.79
N ARG A 42 -7.98 11.93 19.53
CA ARG A 42 -8.94 10.93 19.06
C ARG A 42 -8.35 9.56 18.85
N GLY A 43 -7.03 9.43 19.00
CA GLY A 43 -6.34 8.16 18.73
C GLY A 43 -6.43 7.72 17.28
N ALA A 44 -6.35 8.66 16.34
CA ALA A 44 -6.48 8.40 14.91
C ALA A 44 -5.14 8.57 14.19
N LEU A 45 -4.84 7.64 13.29
CA LEU A 45 -3.65 7.70 12.45
C LEU A 45 -3.81 8.78 11.37
N HIS A 46 -2.67 9.34 10.96
CA HIS A 46 -2.63 10.38 9.94
C HIS A 46 -3.03 9.82 8.57
N GLY A 47 -3.90 10.54 7.85
CA GLY A 47 -4.36 10.12 6.52
C GLY A 47 -3.22 9.98 5.52
N GLY A 48 -2.18 10.80 5.63
CA GLY A 48 -1.00 10.68 4.78
C GLY A 48 -0.25 9.37 4.95
N VAL A 49 -0.25 8.81 6.17
CA VAL A 49 0.35 7.50 6.44
C VAL A 49 -0.47 6.41 5.74
N ILE A 50 -1.79 6.50 5.84
CA ILE A 50 -2.70 5.55 5.18
C ILE A 50 -2.54 5.62 3.66
N SER A 51 -2.47 6.83 3.10
CA SER A 51 -2.27 7.04 1.66
C SER A 51 -0.93 6.48 1.18
N THR A 52 0.12 6.67 1.97
CA THR A 52 1.44 6.12 1.66
C THR A 52 1.40 4.60 1.60
N LEU A 53 0.76 3.97 2.58
CA LEU A 53 0.64 2.51 2.61
C LEU A 53 -0.16 2.01 1.40
N ALA A 54 -1.24 2.70 1.05
CA ALA A 54 -2.05 2.36 -0.13
C ALA A 54 -1.20 2.39 -1.41
N ASP A 55 -0.43 3.46 -1.58
CA ASP A 55 0.43 3.64 -2.74
C ASP A 55 1.47 2.53 -2.85
N ILE A 56 2.17 2.25 -1.77
CA ILE A 56 3.20 1.21 -1.73
C ILE A 56 2.58 -0.16 -2.04
N CYS A 57 1.48 -0.49 -1.39
CA CYS A 57 0.84 -1.79 -1.56
C CYS A 57 0.36 -2.01 -3.00
N GLY A 58 -0.26 -0.98 -3.59
CA GLY A 58 -0.71 -1.03 -4.98
C GLY A 58 0.44 -1.24 -5.95
N ASN A 59 1.54 -0.52 -5.75
CA ASN A 59 2.72 -0.66 -6.60
C ASN A 59 3.34 -2.06 -6.49
N VAL A 60 3.43 -2.61 -5.28
CA VAL A 60 3.96 -3.96 -5.08
C VAL A 60 3.09 -4.99 -5.78
N ALA A 61 1.77 -4.88 -5.65
CA ALA A 61 0.85 -5.81 -6.30
C ALA A 61 1.01 -5.80 -7.83
N LEU A 62 1.10 -4.62 -8.42
CA LEU A 62 1.27 -4.52 -9.87
C LEU A 62 2.64 -5.05 -10.30
N TRP A 63 3.67 -4.75 -9.53
CA TRP A 63 5.03 -5.17 -9.86
C TRP A 63 5.18 -6.68 -9.91
N THR A 64 4.31 -7.45 -9.25
CA THR A 64 4.33 -8.91 -9.31
C THR A 64 4.14 -9.46 -10.72
N HIS A 65 3.59 -8.66 -11.65
CA HIS A 65 3.40 -9.03 -13.05
C HIS A 65 4.65 -8.81 -13.90
N PHE A 66 5.69 -8.18 -13.33
CA PHE A 66 6.82 -7.70 -14.13
C PHE A 66 8.14 -8.20 -13.55
N GLY A 67 9.23 -7.98 -14.32
CA GLY A 67 10.56 -8.40 -13.93
C GLY A 67 11.25 -7.39 -13.01
N PRO A 68 12.40 -7.78 -12.45
CA PRO A 68 13.12 -6.94 -11.47
C PRO A 68 13.67 -5.64 -12.06
N ASN A 69 13.81 -5.55 -13.38
CA ASN A 69 14.31 -4.35 -14.05
C ASN A 69 13.21 -3.48 -14.64
N ASP A 70 11.96 -3.92 -14.54
CA ASP A 70 10.81 -3.10 -14.93
C ASP A 70 10.51 -2.13 -13.81
N MET A 71 10.04 -0.94 -14.17
CA MET A 71 9.72 0.11 -13.19
C MET A 71 8.25 0.40 -13.18
N VAL A 72 7.69 0.56 -11.99
CA VAL A 72 6.29 0.91 -11.77
C VAL A 72 6.26 2.26 -11.07
N SER A 73 5.50 3.20 -11.62
CA SER A 73 5.36 4.55 -11.06
C SER A 73 3.91 4.94 -10.98
N THR A 74 3.49 5.47 -9.84
CA THR A 74 2.13 5.97 -9.66
C THR A 74 1.93 7.24 -10.47
N VAL A 75 0.87 7.27 -11.28
CA VAL A 75 0.51 8.47 -12.06
C VAL A 75 -0.77 9.12 -11.53
N ASP A 76 -1.60 8.36 -10.83
CA ASP A 76 -2.82 8.88 -10.22
C ASP A 76 -3.25 7.95 -9.09
N MET A 77 -3.80 8.53 -8.05
CA MET A 77 -4.37 7.72 -6.98
C MET A 77 -5.52 8.47 -6.31
N ARG A 78 -6.49 7.70 -5.87
CA ARG A 78 -7.60 8.20 -5.07
C ARG A 78 -7.72 7.32 -3.84
N VAL A 79 -7.80 7.94 -2.67
CA VAL A 79 -8.01 7.24 -1.41
C VAL A 79 -9.26 7.79 -0.76
N ASP A 80 -10.20 6.91 -0.45
CA ASP A 80 -11.42 7.25 0.26
C ASP A 80 -11.23 6.82 1.73
N PHE A 81 -11.24 7.79 2.63
CA PHE A 81 -11.12 7.55 4.07
C PHE A 81 -12.51 7.32 4.63
N LEU A 82 -12.79 6.07 4.99
CA LEU A 82 -14.14 5.65 5.36
C LEU A 82 -14.43 5.88 6.86
N ARG A 83 -13.42 5.73 7.68
CA ARG A 83 -13.51 5.92 9.13
C ARG A 83 -12.12 6.11 9.73
N PRO A 84 -12.02 6.68 10.95
CA PRO A 84 -10.72 6.84 11.61
C PRO A 84 -10.05 5.49 11.84
N ALA A 85 -8.74 5.45 11.62
CA ALA A 85 -7.92 4.28 11.93
C ALA A 85 -7.35 4.44 13.35
N PRO A 86 -7.56 3.46 14.24
CA PRO A 86 -7.04 3.55 15.60
C PRO A 86 -5.51 3.36 15.63
N PHE A 87 -4.92 3.66 16.79
CA PHE A 87 -3.49 3.45 17.02
C PHE A 87 -3.20 1.95 17.11
N ALA A 88 -2.93 1.35 15.98
CA ALA A 88 -2.65 -0.06 15.84
C ALA A 88 -1.97 -0.28 14.48
N ASP A 89 -1.49 -1.48 14.24
CA ASP A 89 -0.93 -1.83 12.94
C ASP A 89 -2.01 -1.75 11.87
N LEU A 90 -1.60 -1.35 10.67
CA LEU A 90 -2.48 -1.34 9.49
C LEU A 90 -2.12 -2.51 8.57
N ILE A 91 -3.15 -3.10 7.99
CA ILE A 91 -3.01 -4.15 6.98
C ILE A 91 -3.58 -3.61 5.68
N ALA A 92 -2.77 -3.59 4.64
CA ALA A 92 -3.21 -3.21 3.30
C ALA A 92 -3.21 -4.43 2.40
N GLU A 93 -4.26 -4.56 1.61
CA GLU A 93 -4.38 -5.59 0.58
C GLU A 93 -4.65 -4.92 -0.75
N ALA A 94 -3.91 -5.32 -1.78
CA ALA A 94 -4.03 -4.74 -3.10
C ALA A 94 -4.25 -5.83 -4.14
N ASP A 95 -5.22 -5.59 -5.02
CA ASP A 95 -5.54 -6.48 -6.15
C ASP A 95 -5.43 -5.71 -7.45
N VAL A 96 -4.68 -6.25 -8.39
CA VAL A 96 -4.61 -5.68 -9.74
C VAL A 96 -5.93 -5.95 -10.45
N ARG A 97 -6.62 -4.87 -10.84
CA ARG A 97 -7.92 -4.94 -11.51
C ARG A 97 -7.77 -5.00 -13.02
N LEU A 98 -6.80 -4.29 -13.55
CA LEU A 98 -6.51 -4.26 -14.98
C LEU A 98 -5.02 -4.07 -15.17
N GLN A 99 -4.41 -4.94 -15.95
CA GLN A 99 -3.01 -4.81 -16.31
C GLN A 99 -2.92 -4.67 -17.84
N GLY A 100 -2.57 -3.46 -18.29
CA GLY A 100 -2.28 -3.21 -19.69
C GLY A 100 -0.77 -3.29 -19.94
N TYR A 101 -0.36 -2.95 -21.16
CA TYR A 101 1.06 -2.96 -21.51
C TYR A 101 1.86 -1.92 -20.72
N ARG A 102 1.28 -0.72 -20.50
CA ARG A 102 1.97 0.37 -19.81
C ARG A 102 1.21 0.93 -18.61
N ILE A 103 -0.06 0.61 -18.48
CA ILE A 103 -0.93 1.14 -17.43
C ILE A 103 -1.55 -0.01 -16.67
N GLY A 104 -1.49 0.09 -15.35
CA GLY A 104 -2.18 -0.83 -14.46
C GLY A 104 -3.14 -0.08 -13.55
N ASN A 105 -4.26 -0.72 -13.24
CA ASN A 105 -5.23 -0.24 -12.27
C ASN A 105 -5.30 -1.22 -11.10
N ILE A 106 -5.16 -0.69 -9.89
CA ILE A 106 -5.09 -1.50 -8.68
C ILE A 106 -6.14 -1.00 -7.69
N PHE A 107 -6.84 -1.92 -7.04
CA PHE A 107 -7.70 -1.61 -5.91
C PHE A 107 -6.96 -1.97 -4.62
N VAL A 108 -7.01 -1.05 -3.62
CA VAL A 108 -6.37 -1.27 -2.33
C VAL A 108 -7.41 -1.11 -1.24
N ARG A 109 -7.38 -2.03 -0.27
CA ARG A 109 -8.20 -1.98 0.92
C ARG A 109 -7.28 -1.95 2.14
N ILE A 110 -7.57 -1.05 3.07
CA ILE A 110 -6.78 -0.92 4.30
C ILE A 110 -7.69 -1.09 5.51
N ALA A 111 -7.25 -1.89 6.46
CA ALA A 111 -7.96 -2.13 7.71
C ALA A 111 -6.98 -2.09 8.87
N SER A 112 -7.50 -1.82 10.07
CA SER A 112 -6.74 -2.01 11.30
C SER A 112 -6.62 -3.51 11.59
N GLU A 113 -5.50 -3.95 12.14
CA GLU A 113 -5.37 -5.33 12.58
C GLU A 113 -6.38 -5.69 13.67
N THR A 114 -6.86 -4.69 14.41
CA THR A 114 -7.84 -4.89 15.49
C THR A 114 -9.24 -5.17 14.98
N ALA A 115 -9.52 -4.83 13.69
CA ALA A 115 -10.80 -5.06 13.05
C ALA A 115 -10.58 -5.35 11.56
N PRO A 116 -10.01 -6.50 11.21
CA PRO A 116 -9.59 -6.77 9.81
C PRO A 116 -10.76 -6.85 8.82
N GLY A 117 -11.98 -7.09 9.31
CA GLY A 117 -13.17 -7.12 8.47
C GLY A 117 -13.74 -5.74 8.14
N VAL A 118 -13.19 -4.66 8.71
CA VAL A 118 -13.73 -3.31 8.58
C VAL A 118 -12.71 -2.42 7.90
N ALA A 119 -12.96 -2.04 6.63
CA ALA A 119 -12.06 -1.15 5.93
C ALA A 119 -12.06 0.24 6.54
N VAL A 120 -10.88 0.78 6.83
CA VAL A 120 -10.73 2.18 7.25
C VAL A 120 -10.52 3.07 6.04
N ALA A 121 -9.99 2.52 4.94
CA ALA A 121 -9.81 3.23 3.70
C ALA A 121 -9.84 2.27 2.52
N GLU A 122 -10.19 2.80 1.37
CA GLU A 122 -10.13 2.09 0.09
C GLU A 122 -9.50 3.03 -0.94
N GLY A 123 -8.75 2.47 -1.87
CA GLY A 123 -8.08 3.28 -2.86
C GLY A 123 -8.06 2.66 -4.23
N ARG A 124 -7.89 3.53 -5.22
CA ARG A 124 -7.60 3.15 -6.59
C ARG A 124 -6.30 3.80 -6.99
N ILE A 125 -5.38 2.97 -7.46
CA ILE A 125 -4.05 3.40 -7.85
C ILE A 125 -3.89 3.11 -9.33
N VAL A 126 -3.47 4.11 -10.09
CA VAL A 126 -3.13 3.95 -11.50
C VAL A 126 -1.63 4.14 -11.64
N CYS A 127 -0.98 3.16 -12.21
CA CYS A 127 0.47 3.18 -12.37
C CYS A 127 0.86 3.06 -13.83
N TYR A 128 1.97 3.71 -14.16
CA TYR A 128 2.66 3.55 -15.44
C TYR A 128 3.76 2.50 -15.25
N VAL A 129 3.90 1.64 -16.24
CA VAL A 129 4.94 0.61 -16.23
C VAL A 129 5.95 0.92 -17.33
N LYS A 130 7.21 1.09 -16.95
CA LYS A 130 8.32 1.20 -17.87
C LYS A 130 9.03 -0.14 -17.92
N ARG A 131 8.87 -0.84 -19.02
CA ARG A 131 9.48 -2.17 -19.19
C ARG A 131 10.96 -2.02 -19.49
N ALA A 132 11.76 -2.93 -18.97
CA ALA A 132 13.17 -3.02 -19.30
C ALA A 132 13.34 -3.40 -20.77
N GLU A 133 14.39 -2.87 -21.38
CA GLU A 133 14.74 -3.19 -22.77
C GLU A 133 15.55 -4.48 -22.85
#